data_edeb6b4179d5024c486f88fe4e68718c
#
_entry.id   edeb6b4179d5024c486f88fe4e68718c
#
_cell.length_a   1.000
_cell.length_b   1.000
_cell.length_c   1.000
_cell.angle_alpha   90.00
_cell.angle_beta   90.00
_cell.angle_gamma   90.00
#
_symmetry.space_group_name_H-M   'P 1'
#
loop_
_entity.id
_entity.type
_entity.pdbx_description
1 polymer ?
#
loop_
_entity_poly.entity_id
_entity_poly.type
_entity_poly.pdbx_seq_one_letter_code
_entity_poly.pdbx_strand_id
1 'polypeptide(L)'
;VTITKGKIEKGSQPGLYMVEVPSNEKNTTITATAIMDGKKVVLGSYDFRIKRVPNPEAKIAGRSSGKVAKDELQASGGIIPDMGDFEFGDYQYNIISYTLATIVGGDYKTSGTIRGGRFNQEVNDMIRSAKHGQKLFFENIQAKGPDGVTRTLNPINIEIK
;
A
#
# COMPACT_ATOMS: atom_id res chain seq x y z
N VAL A 1 23.27 22.02 7.02
CA VAL A 1 22.72 20.79 7.58
C VAL A 1 23.29 19.62 6.81
N THR A 2 23.70 18.57 7.52
CA THR A 2 24.28 17.36 6.94
C THR A 2 23.59 16.12 7.49
N ILE A 3 23.64 15.01 6.76
CA ILE A 3 23.09 13.71 7.15
C ILE A 3 24.16 12.64 7.03
N THR A 4 24.18 11.67 7.94
CA THR A 4 25.16 10.58 7.93
C THR A 4 24.86 9.52 6.89
N LYS A 5 23.56 9.23 6.66
CA LYS A 5 23.11 8.24 5.68
C LYS A 5 21.90 8.77 4.92
N GLY A 6 22.02 8.84 3.60
CA GLY A 6 21.01 9.39 2.72
C GLY A 6 21.41 10.72 2.10
N LYS A 7 20.43 11.42 1.55
CA LYS A 7 20.57 12.75 0.96
C LYS A 7 19.74 13.75 1.76
N ILE A 8 20.24 14.98 1.85
CA ILE A 8 19.52 16.11 2.43
C ILE A 8 19.65 17.31 1.51
N GLU A 9 18.53 17.89 1.13
CA GLU A 9 18.45 19.02 0.22
C GLU A 9 17.63 20.13 0.87
N LYS A 10 17.92 21.37 0.50
CA LYS A 10 17.12 22.52 0.96
C LYS A 10 15.73 22.46 0.32
N GLY A 11 14.71 22.62 1.12
CA GLY A 11 13.33 22.75 0.67
C GLY A 11 13.04 24.15 0.10
N SER A 12 11.79 24.39 -0.26
CA SER A 12 11.31 25.63 -0.85
C SER A 12 11.25 26.82 0.12
N GLN A 13 11.30 26.55 1.42
CA GLN A 13 11.22 27.55 2.47
C GLN A 13 12.49 27.54 3.33
N PRO A 14 12.91 28.71 3.88
CA PRO A 14 14.02 28.78 4.83
C PRO A 14 13.78 27.84 6.03
N GLY A 15 14.80 27.04 6.36
CA GLY A 15 14.73 26.08 7.48
C GLY A 15 14.09 24.73 7.16
N LEU A 16 13.45 24.60 5.99
CA LEU A 16 12.90 23.33 5.52
C LEU A 16 13.97 22.54 4.74
N TYR A 17 14.03 21.25 5.01
CA TYR A 17 14.93 20.33 4.31
C TYR A 17 14.16 19.07 3.89
N MET A 18 14.43 18.61 2.67
CA MET A 18 13.96 17.32 2.17
C MET A 18 15.01 16.27 2.47
N VAL A 19 14.60 15.16 3.03
CA VAL A 19 15.48 14.05 3.43
C VAL A 19 15.06 12.79 2.71
N GLU A 20 16.01 12.15 2.05
CA GLU A 20 15.84 10.85 1.42
C GLU A 20 16.83 9.86 2.05
N VAL A 21 16.33 8.75 2.58
CA VAL A 21 17.14 7.72 3.24
C VAL A 21 17.00 6.37 2.56
N PRO A 22 18.09 5.59 2.43
CA PRO A 22 18.03 4.24 1.86
C PRO A 22 17.21 3.30 2.73
N SER A 23 16.39 2.46 2.12
CA SER A 23 15.49 1.52 2.82
C SER A 23 16.19 0.40 3.60
N ASN A 24 17.48 0.16 3.33
CA ASN A 24 18.31 -0.83 4.02
C ASN A 24 18.98 -0.31 5.30
N GLU A 25 18.89 0.99 5.56
CA GLU A 25 19.43 1.61 6.77
C GLU A 25 18.41 1.59 7.91
N LYS A 26 18.91 1.56 9.15
CA LYS A 26 18.06 1.52 10.37
C LYS A 26 18.00 2.87 11.09
N ASN A 27 19.07 3.63 11.03
CA ASN A 27 19.22 4.92 11.70
C ASN A 27 20.01 5.87 10.83
N THR A 28 19.74 7.16 10.98
CA THR A 28 20.55 8.25 10.43
C THR A 28 20.62 9.40 11.41
N THR A 29 21.70 10.18 11.36
CA THR A 29 21.89 11.35 12.20
C THR A 29 21.89 12.59 11.33
N ILE A 30 21.11 13.58 11.68
CA ILE A 30 21.07 14.89 11.03
C ILE A 30 21.75 15.90 11.95
N THR A 31 22.76 16.60 11.42
CA THR A 31 23.54 17.61 12.15
C THR A 31 23.33 18.98 11.53
N ALA A 32 22.90 19.94 12.34
CA ALA A 32 22.80 21.34 11.98
C ALA A 32 24.08 22.08 12.42
N THR A 33 24.65 22.86 11.50
CA THR A 33 25.85 23.66 11.75
C THR A 33 25.65 25.09 11.27
N ALA A 34 26.24 26.05 11.95
CA ALA A 34 26.33 27.45 11.52
C ALA A 34 27.81 27.86 11.36
N ILE A 35 28.03 28.91 10.58
CA ILE A 35 29.32 29.61 10.52
C ILE A 35 29.17 30.84 11.37
N MET A 36 29.92 30.92 12.47
CA MET A 36 29.95 32.06 13.38
C MET A 36 31.40 32.52 13.49
N ASP A 37 31.67 33.79 13.17
CA ASP A 37 33.01 34.37 13.17
C ASP A 37 34.05 33.57 12.37
N GLY A 38 33.61 33.05 11.20
CA GLY A 38 34.45 32.24 10.33
C GLY A 38 34.69 30.79 10.83
N LYS A 39 34.15 30.40 11.96
CA LYS A 39 34.27 29.05 12.53
C LYS A 39 32.97 28.26 12.37
N LYS A 40 33.11 26.96 12.05
CA LYS A 40 31.98 26.04 11.98
C LYS A 40 31.58 25.60 13.39
N VAL A 41 30.35 25.95 13.79
CA VAL A 41 29.77 25.60 15.11
C VAL A 41 28.63 24.63 14.89
N VAL A 42 28.61 23.53 15.63
CA VAL A 42 27.50 22.56 15.65
C VAL A 42 26.39 23.13 16.52
N LEU A 43 25.22 23.33 15.94
CA LEU A 43 24.03 23.83 16.64
C LEU A 43 23.24 22.70 17.30
N GLY A 44 23.28 21.49 16.70
CA GLY A 44 22.61 20.32 17.24
C GLY A 44 22.80 19.11 16.35
N SER A 45 22.66 17.93 16.94
CA SER A 45 22.72 16.64 16.24
C SER A 45 21.61 15.76 16.76
N TYR A 46 20.79 15.17 15.85
CA TYR A 46 19.60 14.42 16.17
C TYR A 46 19.62 13.08 15.45
N ASP A 47 19.34 12.02 16.19
CA ASP A 47 19.26 10.66 15.68
C ASP A 47 17.82 10.31 15.30
N PHE A 48 17.65 9.81 14.08
CA PHE A 48 16.38 9.39 13.55
C PHE A 48 16.38 7.89 13.26
N ARG A 49 15.33 7.21 13.71
CA ARG A 49 15.09 5.81 13.36
C ARG A 49 14.40 5.73 12.02
N ILE A 50 14.99 4.97 11.10
CA ILE A 50 14.39 4.67 9.79
C ILE A 50 13.49 3.45 9.95
N LYS A 51 12.22 3.61 9.64
CA LYS A 51 11.25 2.52 9.61
C LYS A 51 10.87 2.22 8.16
N ARG A 52 10.65 0.94 7.86
CA ARG A 52 10.07 0.56 6.57
C ARG A 52 8.61 0.97 6.54
N VAL A 53 8.17 1.41 5.36
CA VAL A 53 6.73 1.62 5.10
C VAL A 53 6.03 0.27 5.20
N PRO A 54 4.95 0.15 5.98
CA PRO A 54 4.19 -1.09 6.10
C PRO A 54 3.57 -1.47 4.75
N ASN A 55 3.30 -2.76 4.55
CA ASN A 55 2.51 -3.19 3.41
C ASN A 55 1.05 -2.74 3.61
N PRO A 56 0.36 -2.29 2.56
CA PRO A 56 -1.06 -2.02 2.64
C PRO A 56 -1.84 -3.32 2.84
N GLU A 57 -3.01 -3.22 3.43
CA GLU A 57 -4.01 -4.28 3.47
C GLU A 57 -4.90 -4.19 2.22
N ALA A 58 -5.09 -5.30 1.52
CA ALA A 58 -6.06 -5.33 0.42
C ALA A 58 -7.47 -5.39 0.96
N LYS A 59 -8.34 -4.47 0.53
CA LYS A 59 -9.75 -4.38 0.94
C LYS A 59 -10.70 -4.24 -0.24
N ILE A 60 -11.90 -4.78 -0.10
CA ILE A 60 -13.05 -4.57 -0.97
C ILE A 60 -14.21 -4.13 -0.09
N ALA A 61 -14.93 -3.08 -0.47
CA ALA A 61 -15.99 -2.49 0.36
C ALA A 61 -15.54 -2.24 1.82
N GLY A 62 -14.28 -1.80 2.01
CA GLY A 62 -13.68 -1.52 3.32
C GLY A 62 -13.30 -2.76 4.15
N ARG A 63 -13.36 -3.98 3.57
CA ARG A 63 -13.12 -5.25 4.29
C ARG A 63 -12.12 -6.14 3.59
N SER A 64 -11.35 -6.89 4.37
CA SER A 64 -10.48 -7.99 3.88
C SER A 64 -11.13 -9.37 4.04
N SER A 65 -12.27 -9.46 4.76
CA SER A 65 -13.03 -10.70 4.92
C SER A 65 -14.46 -10.42 5.42
N GLY A 66 -15.31 -11.47 5.35
CA GLY A 66 -16.65 -11.44 5.93
C GLY A 66 -17.77 -11.47 4.92
N LYS A 67 -19.00 -11.17 5.40
CA LYS A 67 -20.22 -11.21 4.59
C LYS A 67 -20.50 -9.86 3.94
N VAL A 68 -20.69 -9.84 2.63
CA VAL A 68 -20.96 -8.63 1.85
C VAL A 68 -22.17 -8.88 0.93
N ALA A 69 -23.05 -7.90 0.83
CA ALA A 69 -24.14 -7.96 -0.14
C ALA A 69 -23.58 -7.83 -1.56
N LYS A 70 -24.22 -8.51 -2.50
CA LYS A 70 -23.77 -8.54 -3.89
C LYS A 70 -23.68 -7.12 -4.51
N ASP A 71 -24.68 -6.29 -4.23
CA ASP A 71 -24.72 -4.91 -4.72
C ASP A 71 -23.62 -4.05 -4.08
N GLU A 72 -23.35 -4.22 -2.79
CA GLU A 72 -22.24 -3.55 -2.09
C GLU A 72 -20.90 -3.95 -2.70
N LEU A 73 -20.71 -5.23 -3.00
CA LEU A 73 -19.50 -5.75 -3.61
C LEU A 73 -19.29 -5.19 -5.03
N GLN A 74 -20.34 -5.15 -5.85
CA GLN A 74 -20.27 -4.56 -7.20
C GLN A 74 -20.03 -3.05 -7.15
N ALA A 75 -20.70 -2.33 -6.26
CA ALA A 75 -20.55 -0.90 -6.07
C ALA A 75 -19.13 -0.50 -5.63
N SER A 76 -18.41 -1.38 -4.93
CA SER A 76 -17.01 -1.13 -4.55
C SER A 76 -16.07 -1.02 -5.76
N GLY A 77 -16.42 -1.64 -6.88
CA GLY A 77 -15.74 -1.51 -8.16
C GLY A 77 -14.34 -2.11 -8.25
N GLY A 78 -13.78 -2.63 -7.14
CA GLY A 78 -12.44 -3.18 -7.15
C GLY A 78 -11.77 -3.36 -5.79
N ILE A 79 -10.50 -3.72 -5.83
CA ILE A 79 -9.62 -3.88 -4.67
C ILE A 79 -8.89 -2.58 -4.41
N ILE A 80 -8.90 -2.13 -3.16
CA ILE A 80 -8.21 -0.92 -2.70
C ILE A 80 -7.09 -1.32 -1.74
N PRO A 81 -5.86 -0.81 -1.93
CA PRO A 81 -4.80 -0.95 -0.95
C PRO A 81 -5.01 0.08 0.17
N ASP A 82 -5.26 -0.40 1.37
CA ASP A 82 -5.52 0.43 2.54
C ASP A 82 -4.27 0.46 3.43
N MET A 83 -3.78 1.64 3.73
CA MET A 83 -2.62 1.87 4.60
C MET A 83 -3.00 2.00 6.08
N GLY A 84 -4.30 1.93 6.42
CA GLY A 84 -4.78 2.16 7.78
C GLY A 84 -4.39 3.55 8.29
N ASP A 85 -3.90 3.61 9.52
CA ASP A 85 -3.50 4.86 10.20
C ASP A 85 -2.13 5.39 9.76
N PHE A 86 -1.61 4.98 8.60
CA PHE A 86 -0.34 5.47 8.10
C PHE A 86 -0.49 6.87 7.48
N GLU A 87 -0.15 7.90 8.25
CA GLU A 87 -0.39 9.31 7.92
C GLU A 87 0.72 9.99 7.09
N PHE A 88 1.71 9.26 6.60
CA PHE A 88 2.79 9.89 5.85
C PHE A 88 2.42 10.11 4.39
N GLY A 89 1.83 11.28 4.14
CA GLY A 89 1.75 11.95 2.86
C GLY A 89 1.22 11.12 1.68
N ASP A 90 1.79 11.37 0.53
CA ASP A 90 1.36 10.84 -0.78
C ASP A 90 1.79 9.40 -1.06
N TYR A 91 1.93 8.55 -0.03
CA TYR A 91 2.37 7.17 -0.18
C TYR A 91 1.22 6.28 -0.68
N GLN A 92 1.00 6.28 -1.99
CA GLN A 92 -0.08 5.51 -2.61
C GLN A 92 0.45 4.23 -3.25
N TYR A 93 -0.22 3.13 -2.93
CA TYR A 93 -0.04 1.87 -3.62
C TYR A 93 -1.08 1.71 -4.72
N ASN A 94 -0.70 1.02 -5.80
CA ASN A 94 -1.61 0.66 -6.88
C ASN A 94 -1.67 -0.86 -7.00
N ILE A 95 -2.88 -1.42 -7.02
CA ILE A 95 -3.08 -2.83 -7.33
C ILE A 95 -2.73 -3.04 -8.81
N ILE A 96 -1.82 -3.96 -9.09
CA ILE A 96 -1.37 -4.26 -10.45
C ILE A 96 -1.97 -5.55 -11.00
N SER A 97 -2.33 -6.51 -10.14
CA SER A 97 -3.05 -7.73 -10.55
C SER A 97 -3.65 -8.46 -9.36
N TYR A 98 -4.60 -9.33 -9.64
CA TYR A 98 -5.20 -10.28 -8.71
C TYR A 98 -5.88 -11.43 -9.48
N THR A 99 -6.34 -12.44 -8.77
CA THR A 99 -7.14 -13.55 -9.28
C THR A 99 -8.41 -13.67 -8.44
N LEU A 100 -9.57 -13.84 -9.07
CA LEU A 100 -10.80 -14.20 -8.37
C LEU A 100 -11.06 -15.70 -8.53
N ALA A 101 -11.31 -16.37 -7.42
CA ALA A 101 -11.69 -17.78 -7.39
C ALA A 101 -12.98 -17.99 -6.60
N THR A 102 -13.69 -19.04 -6.93
CA THR A 102 -14.90 -19.49 -6.21
C THR A 102 -15.10 -20.99 -6.38
N ILE A 103 -15.95 -21.58 -5.55
CA ILE A 103 -16.34 -22.99 -5.67
C ILE A 103 -17.79 -23.04 -6.12
N VAL A 104 -18.06 -23.74 -7.21
CA VAL A 104 -19.40 -23.95 -7.76
C VAL A 104 -19.63 -25.45 -7.95
N GLY A 105 -20.60 -26.01 -7.23
CA GLY A 105 -20.92 -27.44 -7.34
C GLY A 105 -19.76 -28.37 -6.94
N GLY A 106 -18.81 -27.91 -6.13
CA GLY A 106 -17.60 -28.66 -5.74
C GLY A 106 -16.39 -28.37 -6.63
N ASP A 107 -16.57 -27.71 -7.77
CA ASP A 107 -15.50 -27.36 -8.69
C ASP A 107 -14.90 -26.00 -8.37
N TYR A 108 -13.58 -25.91 -8.36
CA TYR A 108 -12.84 -24.66 -8.25
C TYR A 108 -12.84 -23.93 -9.60
N LYS A 109 -13.38 -22.72 -9.61
CA LYS A 109 -13.41 -21.83 -10.79
C LYS A 109 -12.59 -20.58 -10.52
N THR A 110 -11.81 -20.15 -11.49
CA THR A 110 -10.97 -18.96 -11.39
C THR A 110 -11.11 -18.08 -12.64
N SER A 111 -11.00 -16.77 -12.44
CA SER A 111 -10.97 -15.77 -13.52
C SER A 111 -9.63 -15.72 -14.27
N GLY A 112 -8.62 -16.50 -13.86
CA GLY A 112 -7.26 -16.21 -14.29
C GLY A 112 -6.74 -14.91 -13.66
N THR A 113 -5.66 -14.35 -14.22
CA THR A 113 -5.05 -13.12 -13.69
C THR A 113 -5.70 -11.87 -14.27
N ILE A 114 -6.31 -11.08 -13.41
CA ILE A 114 -6.89 -9.77 -13.74
C ILE A 114 -5.84 -8.69 -13.55
N ARG A 115 -5.70 -7.79 -14.51
CA ARG A 115 -4.77 -6.65 -14.43
C ARG A 115 -5.44 -5.43 -13.82
N GLY A 116 -4.72 -4.74 -12.92
CA GLY A 116 -5.22 -3.61 -12.16
C GLY A 116 -6.08 -4.03 -10.97
N GLY A 117 -6.59 -3.03 -10.22
CA GLY A 117 -7.43 -3.27 -9.05
C GLY A 117 -8.93 -3.29 -9.35
N ARG A 118 -9.36 -2.78 -10.49
CA ARG A 118 -10.79 -2.69 -10.85
C ARG A 118 -11.35 -4.04 -11.30
N PHE A 119 -12.63 -4.25 -11.02
CA PHE A 119 -13.37 -5.39 -11.53
C PHE A 119 -13.60 -5.25 -13.04
N ASN A 120 -13.18 -6.24 -13.80
CA ASN A 120 -13.51 -6.35 -15.21
C ASN A 120 -14.88 -7.04 -15.40
N GLN A 121 -15.29 -7.23 -16.65
CA GLN A 121 -16.57 -7.87 -16.96
C GLN A 121 -16.66 -9.30 -16.40
N GLU A 122 -15.59 -10.08 -16.54
CA GLU A 122 -15.53 -11.46 -16.05
C GLU A 122 -15.74 -11.55 -14.54
N VAL A 123 -15.05 -10.69 -13.76
CA VAL A 123 -15.21 -10.61 -12.30
C VAL A 123 -16.62 -10.19 -11.93
N ASN A 124 -17.18 -9.20 -12.61
CA ASN A 124 -18.56 -8.75 -12.38
C ASN A 124 -19.59 -9.86 -12.68
N ASP A 125 -19.38 -10.66 -13.72
CA ASP A 125 -20.26 -11.78 -14.06
C ASP A 125 -20.16 -12.91 -13.03
N MET A 126 -18.94 -13.20 -12.52
CA MET A 126 -18.73 -14.15 -11.42
C MET A 126 -19.45 -13.69 -10.13
N ILE A 127 -19.32 -12.39 -9.77
CA ILE A 127 -20.02 -11.81 -8.61
C ILE A 127 -21.54 -11.90 -8.81
N ARG A 128 -22.06 -11.54 -9.99
CA ARG A 128 -23.49 -11.54 -10.31
C ARG A 128 -24.08 -12.93 -10.23
N SER A 129 -23.37 -13.95 -10.71
CA SER A 129 -23.82 -15.34 -10.72
C SER A 129 -23.67 -16.04 -9.36
N ALA A 130 -22.91 -15.49 -8.44
CA ALA A 130 -22.69 -16.06 -7.14
C ALA A 130 -23.99 -16.16 -6.34
N LYS A 131 -24.17 -17.27 -5.60
CA LYS A 131 -25.36 -17.52 -4.78
C LYS A 131 -25.14 -17.04 -3.34
N HIS A 132 -26.24 -16.86 -2.61
CA HIS A 132 -26.18 -16.60 -1.16
C HIS A 132 -25.35 -17.69 -0.46
N GLY A 133 -24.46 -17.29 0.45
CA GLY A 133 -23.52 -18.16 1.16
C GLY A 133 -22.31 -18.60 0.33
N GLN A 134 -22.26 -18.28 -0.96
CA GLN A 134 -21.10 -18.62 -1.80
C GLN A 134 -19.90 -17.74 -1.43
N LYS A 135 -18.71 -18.37 -1.38
CA LYS A 135 -17.46 -17.70 -1.08
C LYS A 135 -16.73 -17.29 -2.35
N LEU A 136 -16.23 -16.08 -2.33
CA LEU A 136 -15.39 -15.49 -3.36
C LEU A 136 -14.01 -15.25 -2.73
N PHE A 137 -12.95 -15.73 -3.38
CA PHE A 137 -11.57 -15.63 -2.93
C PHE A 137 -10.81 -14.75 -3.91
N PHE A 138 -10.39 -13.56 -3.45
CA PHE A 138 -9.50 -12.71 -4.22
C PHE A 138 -8.08 -12.99 -3.74
N GLU A 139 -7.29 -13.58 -4.63
CA GLU A 139 -5.98 -14.14 -4.31
C GLU A 139 -4.89 -13.56 -5.19
N ASN A 140 -3.63 -13.84 -4.87
CA ASN A 140 -2.46 -13.39 -5.63
C ASN A 140 -2.47 -11.88 -5.88
N ILE A 141 -2.97 -11.10 -4.92
CA ILE A 141 -3.10 -9.65 -5.02
C ILE A 141 -1.70 -9.04 -5.00
N GLN A 142 -1.32 -8.38 -6.10
CA GLN A 142 -0.05 -7.69 -6.23
C GLN A 142 -0.28 -6.19 -6.23
N ALA A 143 0.50 -5.47 -5.42
CA ALA A 143 0.48 -4.02 -5.38
C ALA A 143 1.88 -3.46 -5.58
N LYS A 144 1.96 -2.32 -6.26
CA LYS A 144 3.19 -1.56 -6.46
C LYS A 144 3.14 -0.25 -5.69
N GLY A 145 4.15 -0.02 -4.87
CA GLY A 145 4.33 1.21 -4.12
C GLY A 145 5.07 2.29 -4.91
N PRO A 146 5.16 3.52 -4.36
CA PRO A 146 5.93 4.62 -4.95
C PRO A 146 7.43 4.32 -5.03
N ASP A 147 7.94 3.42 -4.20
CA ASP A 147 9.31 2.91 -4.25
C ASP A 147 9.57 1.97 -5.44
N GLY A 148 8.56 1.75 -6.30
CA GLY A 148 8.65 0.86 -7.45
C GLY A 148 8.63 -0.64 -7.12
N VAL A 149 8.59 -1.01 -5.84
CA VAL A 149 8.62 -2.40 -5.40
C VAL A 149 7.23 -3.01 -5.47
N THR A 150 7.12 -4.18 -6.08
CA THR A 150 5.90 -4.99 -6.08
C THR A 150 5.85 -5.85 -4.83
N ARG A 151 4.68 -5.87 -4.19
CA ARG A 151 4.39 -6.62 -2.97
C ARG A 151 3.16 -7.49 -3.15
N THR A 152 3.21 -8.70 -2.61
CA THR A 152 2.04 -9.55 -2.48
C THR A 152 1.29 -9.15 -1.22
N LEU A 153 0.00 -8.87 -1.37
CA LEU A 153 -0.89 -8.49 -0.26
C LEU A 153 -1.66 -9.70 0.27
N ASN A 154 -2.36 -9.49 1.39
CA ASN A 154 -3.27 -10.47 1.98
C ASN A 154 -4.38 -10.85 0.98
N PRO A 155 -4.82 -12.12 0.97
CA PRO A 155 -6.02 -12.52 0.23
C PRO A 155 -7.28 -11.90 0.88
N ILE A 156 -8.34 -11.76 0.06
CA ILE A 156 -9.64 -11.27 0.52
C ILE A 156 -10.67 -12.39 0.37
N ASN A 157 -11.37 -12.70 1.46
CA ASN A 157 -12.35 -13.79 1.50
C ASN A 157 -13.75 -13.21 1.78
N ILE A 158 -14.60 -13.15 0.77
CA ILE A 158 -15.95 -12.62 0.87
C ILE A 158 -16.97 -13.74 0.75
N GLU A 159 -17.95 -13.76 1.65
CA GLU A 159 -19.16 -14.59 1.56
C GLU A 159 -20.33 -13.70 1.12
N ILE A 160 -21.07 -14.13 0.12
CA ILE A 160 -22.23 -13.40 -0.41
C ILE A 160 -23.39 -13.51 0.57
N LYS A 161 -23.98 -12.37 0.96
CA LYS A 161 -25.22 -12.30 1.74
C LYS A 161 -26.42 -12.59 0.87
#